data_7fe827cc456be798a708ce52a732165d
#
_entry.id   7fe827cc456be798a708ce52a732165d
#
_cell.length_a   1.000
_cell.length_b   1.000
_cell.length_c   1.000
_cell.angle_alpha   90.00
_cell.angle_beta   90.00
_cell.angle_gamma   90.00
#
_symmetry.space_group_name_H-M   'P 1'
#
loop_
_entity.id
_entity.type
_entity.pdbx_description
1 polymer ?
#
loop_
_entity_poly.entity_id
_entity_poly.type
_entity_poly.pdbx_seq_one_letter_code
_entity_poly.pdbx_strand_id
1 'polypeptide(L)'
;PIDFQYSLSASVFSVVRNASVPYGISTPESPEISTTQWRTVSESKNLRYFFESSLTPNTFWVNLKDFDLSEGAPVFKLSIANGEMYHGNTAKNFKTALPFKFMGVKG
;
A
#
# COMPACT_ATOMS: atom_id res chain seq x y z
N PRO A 1 9.81 -23.08 9.08
CA PRO A 1 8.37 -23.21 8.88
C PRO A 1 7.76 -21.92 8.30
N ILE A 2 6.80 -22.10 7.43
CA ILE A 2 6.10 -20.97 6.81
C ILE A 2 5.13 -20.37 7.82
N ASP A 3 5.15 -19.04 7.98
CA ASP A 3 4.17 -18.34 8.79
C ASP A 3 2.79 -18.46 8.13
N PHE A 4 1.85 -19.07 8.84
CA PHE A 4 0.50 -19.32 8.33
C PHE A 4 -0.23 -18.00 7.95
N GLN A 5 -0.05 -16.94 8.72
CA GLN A 5 -0.69 -15.65 8.43
C GLN A 5 -0.11 -15.00 7.17
N TYR A 6 1.18 -15.15 6.91
CA TYR A 6 1.75 -14.70 5.64
C TYR A 6 1.21 -15.51 4.46
N SER A 7 1.02 -16.81 4.64
CA SER A 7 0.42 -17.67 3.60
C SER A 7 -1.01 -17.25 3.30
N LEU A 8 -1.80 -16.93 4.32
CA LEU A 8 -3.17 -16.42 4.14
C LEU A 8 -3.15 -15.08 3.39
N SER A 9 -2.28 -14.16 3.76
CA SER A 9 -2.15 -12.86 3.10
C SER A 9 -1.77 -13.01 1.63
N ALA A 10 -0.86 -13.93 1.32
CA ALA A 10 -0.48 -14.24 -0.06
C ALA A 10 -1.66 -14.78 -0.87
N SER A 11 -2.50 -15.63 -0.26
CA SER A 11 -3.71 -16.16 -0.90
C SER A 11 -4.71 -15.04 -1.18
N VAL A 12 -4.90 -14.11 -0.25
CA VAL A 12 -5.78 -12.94 -0.46
C VAL A 12 -5.26 -12.08 -1.59
N PHE A 13 -3.95 -11.82 -1.67
CA PHE A 13 -3.36 -11.09 -2.79
C PHE A 13 -3.65 -11.76 -4.14
N SER A 14 -3.59 -13.09 -4.20
CA SER A 14 -3.93 -13.82 -5.44
C SER A 14 -5.36 -13.53 -5.88
N VAL A 15 -6.31 -13.48 -4.95
CA VAL A 15 -7.70 -13.12 -5.25
C VAL A 15 -7.81 -11.66 -5.70
N VAL A 16 -7.16 -10.74 -5.00
CA VAL A 16 -7.20 -9.30 -5.30
C VAL A 16 -6.62 -9.04 -6.70
N ARG A 17 -5.54 -9.73 -7.07
CA ARG A 17 -4.92 -9.58 -8.40
C ARG A 17 -5.86 -10.00 -9.52
N ASN A 18 -6.71 -10.99 -9.30
CA ASN A 18 -7.71 -11.40 -10.28
C ASN A 18 -8.77 -10.31 -10.55
N ALA A 19 -9.02 -9.44 -9.60
CA ALA A 19 -9.93 -8.30 -9.75
C ALA A 19 -9.23 -7.04 -10.27
N SER A 20 -7.92 -7.10 -10.50
CA SER A 20 -7.12 -5.94 -10.90
C SER A 20 -7.16 -5.73 -12.40
N VAL A 21 -7.09 -4.47 -12.81
CA VAL A 21 -6.98 -4.08 -14.23
C VAL A 21 -5.51 -3.78 -14.52
N PRO A 22 -4.90 -4.46 -15.51
CA PRO A 22 -3.49 -4.27 -15.83
C PRO A 22 -3.15 -2.82 -16.18
N TYR A 23 -1.98 -2.38 -15.71
CA TYR A 23 -1.45 -1.06 -16.04
C TYR A 23 -1.08 -1.00 -17.54
N GLY A 24 -1.36 0.15 -18.16
CA GLY A 24 -0.93 0.41 -19.52
C GLY A 24 -1.83 -0.12 -20.63
N ILE A 25 -3.04 -0.60 -20.30
CA ILE A 25 -4.00 -1.08 -21.33
C ILE A 25 -4.80 0.05 -21.98
N SER A 26 -4.75 1.28 -21.44
CA SER A 26 -5.40 2.40 -22.10
C SER A 26 -4.69 2.74 -23.40
N THR A 27 -5.48 3.10 -24.42
CA THR A 27 -5.00 3.42 -25.75
C THR A 27 -5.40 4.86 -26.12
N PRO A 28 -4.81 5.47 -27.16
CA PRO A 28 -5.28 6.78 -27.63
C PRO A 28 -6.77 6.81 -27.98
N GLU A 29 -7.33 5.67 -28.40
CA GLU A 29 -8.77 5.54 -28.74
C GLU A 29 -9.63 5.40 -27.48
N SER A 30 -9.07 4.88 -26.39
CA SER A 30 -9.78 4.66 -25.12
C SER A 30 -8.89 5.09 -23.96
N PRO A 31 -8.61 6.40 -23.84
CA PRO A 31 -7.73 6.87 -22.76
C PRO A 31 -8.39 6.83 -21.39
N GLU A 32 -9.71 6.69 -21.34
CA GLU A 32 -10.51 6.66 -20.12
C GLU A 32 -10.49 5.30 -19.40
N ILE A 33 -9.84 4.28 -19.97
CA ILE A 33 -9.77 2.96 -19.34
C ILE A 33 -9.02 3.06 -18.02
N SER A 34 -9.72 2.78 -16.95
CA SER A 34 -9.14 2.77 -15.60
C SER A 34 -8.22 1.57 -15.40
N THR A 35 -7.11 1.79 -14.71
CA THR A 35 -6.18 0.72 -14.34
C THR A 35 -5.99 0.71 -12.83
N THR A 36 -5.65 -0.45 -12.28
CA THR A 36 -5.32 -0.57 -10.86
C THR A 36 -3.99 0.14 -10.59
N GLN A 37 -3.97 1.05 -9.62
CA GLN A 37 -2.78 1.79 -9.23
C GLN A 37 -2.02 1.09 -8.10
N TRP A 38 -2.75 0.53 -7.15
CA TRP A 38 -2.18 -0.22 -6.04
C TRP A 38 -3.18 -1.24 -5.51
N ARG A 39 -2.67 -2.16 -4.72
CA ARG A 39 -3.46 -3.17 -4.00
C ARG A 39 -3.00 -3.20 -2.57
N THR A 40 -3.93 -3.38 -1.64
CA THR A 40 -3.62 -3.48 -0.21
C THR A 40 -4.30 -4.68 0.40
N VAL A 41 -3.67 -5.22 1.43
CA VAL A 41 -4.26 -6.29 2.26
C VAL A 41 -4.00 -5.94 3.72
N SER A 42 -5.05 -5.93 4.52
CA SER A 42 -4.96 -5.72 5.97
C SER A 42 -5.07 -7.08 6.67
N GLU A 43 -4.07 -7.41 7.47
CA GLU A 43 -4.07 -8.63 8.27
C GLU A 43 -4.30 -8.24 9.72
N SER A 44 -5.55 -8.45 10.18
CA SER A 44 -6.02 -7.89 11.46
C SER A 44 -5.48 -8.63 12.68
N LYS A 45 -5.14 -9.91 12.55
CA LYS A 45 -4.69 -10.71 13.70
C LYS A 45 -3.37 -10.23 14.25
N ASN A 46 -2.40 -9.95 13.38
CA ASN A 46 -1.08 -9.49 13.77
C ASN A 46 -0.85 -8.01 13.46
N LEU A 47 -1.89 -7.29 13.05
CA LEU A 47 -1.86 -5.86 12.73
C LEU A 47 -0.79 -5.52 11.68
N ARG A 48 -0.80 -6.27 10.59
CA ARG A 48 0.07 -6.01 9.43
C ARG A 48 -0.73 -5.37 8.29
N TYR A 49 -0.12 -4.42 7.62
CA TYR A 49 -0.69 -3.77 6.45
C TYR A 49 0.24 -3.95 5.28
N PHE A 50 -0.25 -4.64 4.25
CA PHE A 50 0.50 -4.95 3.04
C PHE A 50 0.11 -3.99 1.92
N PHE A 51 1.09 -3.60 1.13
CA PHE A 51 0.90 -2.72 -0.01
C PHE A 51 1.67 -3.27 -1.22
N GLU A 52 1.05 -3.15 -2.39
CA GLU A 52 1.65 -3.53 -3.66
C GLU A 52 1.29 -2.48 -4.70
N SER A 53 2.31 -1.84 -5.30
CA SER A 53 2.13 -0.90 -6.40
C SER A 53 2.02 -1.65 -7.72
N SER A 54 1.19 -1.17 -8.65
CA SER A 54 1.17 -1.70 -10.01
C SER A 54 2.40 -1.31 -10.83
N LEU A 55 3.20 -0.37 -10.34
CA LEU A 55 4.39 0.15 -11.03
C LEU A 55 5.68 -0.54 -10.59
N THR A 56 5.65 -1.30 -9.52
CA THR A 56 6.82 -2.00 -8.99
C THR A 56 6.48 -3.45 -8.68
N PRO A 57 7.43 -4.39 -8.82
CA PRO A 57 7.11 -5.81 -8.68
C PRO A 57 7.02 -6.32 -7.24
N ASN A 58 7.45 -5.55 -6.26
CA ASN A 58 7.60 -6.02 -4.90
C ASN A 58 6.41 -5.68 -4.02
N THR A 59 6.03 -6.62 -3.14
CA THR A 59 5.10 -6.38 -2.05
C THR A 59 5.87 -5.94 -0.82
N PHE A 60 5.37 -4.94 -0.13
CA PHE A 60 5.95 -4.51 1.14
C PHE A 60 4.86 -4.32 2.19
N TRP A 61 5.27 -4.26 3.45
CA TRP A 61 4.31 -4.18 4.56
C TRP A 61 4.89 -3.45 5.75
N VAL A 62 4.01 -3.13 6.68
CA VAL A 62 4.37 -2.64 8.00
C VAL A 62 3.63 -3.44 9.06
N ASN A 63 4.24 -3.57 10.23
CA ASN A 63 3.55 -3.97 11.44
C ASN A 63 3.12 -2.69 12.15
N LEU A 64 1.82 -2.52 12.42
CA LEU A 64 1.35 -1.31 13.08
C LEU A 64 1.98 -1.12 14.46
N LYS A 65 2.40 -2.21 15.09
CA LYS A 65 3.09 -2.17 16.40
C LYS A 65 4.47 -1.54 16.36
N ASP A 66 5.06 -1.36 15.18
CA ASP A 66 6.35 -0.71 15.02
C ASP A 66 6.25 0.82 15.07
N PHE A 67 5.04 1.36 15.14
CA PHE A 67 4.77 2.80 15.18
C PHE A 67 4.13 3.19 16.51
N ASP A 68 4.46 4.39 16.97
CA ASP A 68 3.73 5.03 18.06
C ASP A 68 2.47 5.66 17.47
N LEU A 69 1.31 5.08 17.77
CA LEU A 69 0.01 5.54 17.27
C LEU A 69 -0.80 6.26 18.37
N SER A 70 -0.16 6.62 19.47
CA SER A 70 -0.82 7.34 20.56
C SER A 70 -1.17 8.76 20.15
N GLU A 71 -2.09 9.37 20.89
CA GLU A 71 -2.46 10.77 20.67
C GLU A 71 -1.23 11.68 20.83
N GLY A 72 -1.05 12.60 19.89
CA GLY A 72 0.08 13.51 19.88
C GLY A 72 1.38 12.96 19.31
N ALA A 73 1.41 11.68 18.90
CA ALA A 73 2.59 11.10 18.25
C ALA A 73 2.87 11.76 16.89
N PRO A 74 4.14 11.79 16.45
CA PRO A 74 4.47 12.32 15.13
C PRO A 74 3.78 11.55 14.01
N VAL A 75 3.47 12.26 12.93
CA VAL A 75 2.97 11.65 11.69
C VAL A 75 4.17 11.18 10.86
N PHE A 76 4.05 9.98 10.27
CA PHE A 76 5.06 9.41 9.40
C PHE A 76 4.47 9.15 8.02
N LYS A 77 5.31 9.24 7.00
CA LYS A 77 4.92 8.94 5.63
C LYS A 77 5.96 8.08 4.93
N LEU A 78 5.49 7.34 3.93
CA LEU A 78 6.32 6.60 2.99
C LEU A 78 5.94 7.05 1.58
N SER A 79 6.90 7.61 0.84
CA SER A 79 6.65 8.03 -0.54
C SER A 79 6.56 6.82 -1.46
N ILE A 80 5.55 6.81 -2.33
CA ILE A 80 5.36 5.80 -3.37
C ILE A 80 5.16 6.44 -4.75
N ALA A 81 5.35 7.76 -4.85
CA ALA A 81 4.97 8.52 -6.03
C ALA A 81 6.01 8.49 -7.16
N ASN A 82 7.25 8.19 -6.85
CA ASN A 82 8.38 8.31 -7.79
C ASN A 82 8.96 6.96 -8.21
N GLY A 83 8.20 5.88 -8.08
CA GLY A 83 8.67 4.54 -8.45
C GLY A 83 9.67 3.94 -7.47
N GLU A 84 9.67 4.41 -6.23
CA GLU A 84 10.51 3.82 -5.18
C GLU A 84 10.20 2.34 -5.02
N MET A 85 11.24 1.52 -4.96
CA MET A 85 11.08 0.08 -4.79
C MET A 85 11.35 -0.31 -3.35
N TYR A 86 10.30 -0.82 -2.70
CA TYR A 86 10.39 -1.35 -1.34
C TYR A 86 10.08 -2.84 -1.37
N HIS A 87 10.56 -3.56 -0.38
CA HIS A 87 10.23 -4.97 -0.19
C HIS A 87 10.27 -5.32 1.30
N GLY A 88 9.46 -6.27 1.70
CA GLY A 88 9.41 -6.73 3.08
C GLY A 88 8.90 -5.66 4.05
N ASN A 89 9.39 -5.71 5.29
CA ASN A 89 9.00 -4.75 6.33
C ASN A 89 9.68 -3.40 6.07
N THR A 90 8.86 -2.37 5.85
CA THR A 90 9.34 -1.03 5.46
C THR A 90 9.23 0.01 6.57
N ALA A 91 8.98 -0.39 7.82
CA ALA A 91 8.82 0.56 8.93
C ALA A 91 10.00 1.55 9.02
N LYS A 92 11.22 1.10 8.75
CA LYS A 92 12.43 1.92 8.79
C LYS A 92 12.52 2.95 7.66
N ASN A 93 11.73 2.81 6.61
CA ASN A 93 11.76 3.70 5.45
C ASN A 93 10.81 4.88 5.62
N PHE A 94 9.96 4.87 6.62
CA PHE A 94 9.06 5.98 6.90
C PHE A 94 9.82 7.17 7.43
N LYS A 95 9.34 8.37 7.07
CA LYS A 95 9.90 9.63 7.50
C LYS A 95 8.84 10.48 8.16
N THR A 96 9.28 11.35 9.09
CA THR A 96 8.37 12.30 9.74
C THR A 96 7.72 13.21 8.70
N ALA A 97 6.45 13.53 8.90
CA ALA A 97 5.68 14.37 7.99
C ALA A 97 4.78 15.32 8.77
N LEU A 98 4.34 16.36 8.10
CA LEU A 98 3.27 17.21 8.61
C LEU A 98 1.94 16.44 8.53
N PRO A 99 0.98 16.71 9.45
CA PRO A 99 -0.34 16.11 9.37
C PRO A 99 -0.98 16.38 8.00
N PHE A 100 -1.71 15.38 7.50
CA PHE A 100 -2.42 15.50 6.23
C PHE A 100 -3.53 16.57 6.35
N LYS A 101 -3.59 17.44 5.35
CA LYS A 101 -4.65 18.44 5.22
C LYS A 101 -5.62 18.03 4.13
N PHE A 102 -6.88 17.88 4.49
CA PHE A 102 -7.92 17.69 3.48
C PHE A 102 -8.18 19.01 2.76
N MET A 103 -8.43 18.93 1.45
CA MET A 103 -8.88 20.11 0.71
C MET A 103 -10.28 20.47 1.17
N GLY A 104 -10.47 21.78 1.52
CA GLY A 104 -11.78 22.26 1.87
C GLY A 104 -12.72 22.28 0.67
N VAL A 105 -14.01 22.09 0.94
CA VAL A 105 -15.03 22.27 -0.09
C VAL A 105 -15.23 23.77 -0.29
N LYS A 106 -15.05 24.24 -1.52
CA LYS A 106 -15.40 25.63 -1.85
C LYS A 106 -16.92 25.71 -2.00
N GLY A 107 -17.52 26.43 -1.08
CA GLY A 107 -18.95 26.72 -1.14
C GLY A 107 -19.29 27.74 -2.22
#